data_d2ac7f2a7722f209bceb9c7cd12a083a
#
_entry.id   d2ac7f2a7722f209bceb9c7cd12a083a
#
_cell.length_a   1.000
_cell.length_b   1.000
_cell.length_c   1.000
_cell.angle_alpha   90.00
_cell.angle_beta   90.00
_cell.angle_gamma   90.00
#
_symmetry.space_group_name_H-M   'P 1'
#
loop_
_entity.id
_entity.type
_entity.pdbx_description
1 polymer ?
#
loop_
_entity_poly.entity_id
_entity_poly.type
_entity_poly.pdbx_seq_one_letter_code
_entity_poly.pdbx_strand_id
1 'polypeptide(L)'
;TPNLPPSYYTDNVSLMASGNSAFVLSDSSQLKLQGSYRYDKIRSEGSSQARYGRSSSPLLLDERIEHLLRQGSASTSLSYEKNLQGYYLKDQLRASASQSRASGTIALNGLATPQRQGLDALHLNNQMHFINGRTRLPIELILTQRLTTSDEDFETANNQQLQQVLPTLHSMIGQRGWFTSLYTDNRLRILNLPLVRYWTYSPQVFASYQWQSLSSSLLERTGSSYDRILRVGVEQTLSYLRQKYSIDLALPVIYQLRRTSSDRLAGLLI
;
A
#
# COMPACT_ATOMS: atom_id res chain seq x y z
N THR A 1 -20.16 -21.25 -40.34
CA THR A 1 -20.76 -20.10 -39.65
C THR A 1 -19.64 -19.16 -39.22
N PRO A 2 -19.70 -17.89 -39.60
CA PRO A 2 -18.68 -16.94 -39.22
C PRO A 2 -18.63 -16.83 -37.68
N ASN A 3 -17.44 -16.80 -37.11
CA ASN A 3 -17.24 -16.47 -35.72
C ASN A 3 -17.79 -15.05 -35.50
N LEU A 4 -18.79 -14.89 -34.66
CA LEU A 4 -19.24 -13.57 -34.28
C LEU A 4 -18.09 -12.84 -33.58
N PRO A 5 -17.79 -11.60 -33.95
CA PRO A 5 -16.77 -10.85 -33.27
C PRO A 5 -17.15 -10.69 -31.78
N PRO A 6 -16.16 -10.72 -30.89
CA PRO A 6 -16.42 -10.50 -29.48
C PRO A 6 -17.08 -9.14 -29.29
N SER A 7 -18.19 -9.12 -28.56
CA SER A 7 -18.87 -7.89 -28.18
C SER A 7 -18.49 -7.50 -26.76
N TYR A 8 -18.01 -6.26 -26.58
CA TYR A 8 -17.68 -5.71 -25.27
C TYR A 8 -18.46 -4.42 -25.05
N TYR A 9 -19.06 -4.34 -23.90
CA TYR A 9 -19.72 -3.13 -23.42
C TYR A 9 -19.14 -2.72 -22.08
N THR A 10 -18.85 -1.45 -21.91
CA THR A 10 -18.34 -0.91 -20.64
C THR A 10 -19.10 0.37 -20.30
N ASP A 11 -19.66 0.43 -19.11
CA ASP A 11 -20.28 1.59 -18.52
C ASP A 11 -19.49 2.01 -17.27
N ASN A 12 -19.20 3.31 -17.16
CA ASN A 12 -18.42 3.85 -16.07
C ASN A 12 -19.08 5.07 -15.46
N VAL A 13 -19.32 5.03 -14.16
CA VAL A 13 -19.81 6.15 -13.36
C VAL A 13 -18.75 6.50 -12.32
N SER A 14 -18.31 7.75 -12.32
CA SER A 14 -17.30 8.26 -11.40
C SER A 14 -17.84 9.47 -10.64
N LEU A 15 -17.67 9.46 -9.32
CA LEU A 15 -17.98 10.57 -8.43
C LEU A 15 -16.71 10.96 -7.66
N MET A 16 -16.40 12.25 -7.66
CA MET A 16 -15.26 12.77 -6.90
C MET A 16 -15.70 14.00 -6.11
N ALA A 17 -15.29 14.06 -4.86
CA ALA A 17 -15.44 15.22 -4.00
C ALA A 17 -14.11 15.48 -3.25
N SER A 18 -13.73 16.75 -3.15
CA SER A 18 -12.55 17.14 -2.37
C SER A 18 -12.78 18.48 -1.71
N GLY A 19 -12.14 18.68 -0.56
CA GLY A 19 -12.20 19.94 0.17
C GLY A 19 -10.90 20.18 0.93
N ASN A 20 -10.57 21.44 1.13
CA ASN A 20 -9.45 21.85 1.96
C ASN A 20 -9.86 23.07 2.80
N SER A 21 -9.28 23.16 3.99
CA SER A 21 -9.42 24.29 4.90
C SER A 21 -8.08 24.60 5.53
N ALA A 22 -7.75 25.85 5.66
CA ALA A 22 -6.54 26.30 6.34
C ALA A 22 -6.92 27.33 7.41
N PHE A 23 -6.43 27.11 8.61
CA PHE A 23 -6.65 27.98 9.77
C PHE A 23 -5.31 28.57 10.19
N VAL A 24 -5.19 29.87 10.13
CA VAL A 24 -4.03 30.60 10.65
C VAL A 24 -4.26 30.80 12.16
N LEU A 25 -3.43 30.14 12.97
CA LEU A 25 -3.51 30.22 14.42
C LEU A 25 -2.72 31.40 14.98
N SER A 26 -1.62 31.75 14.30
CA SER A 26 -0.79 32.91 14.58
C SER A 26 0.05 33.24 13.34
N ASP A 27 0.79 34.35 13.34
CA ASP A 27 1.71 34.72 12.25
C ASP A 27 2.74 33.64 11.90
N SER A 28 2.99 32.73 12.85
CA SER A 28 4.01 31.67 12.71
C SER A 28 3.43 30.26 12.72
N SER A 29 2.11 30.10 12.82
CA SER A 29 1.52 28.75 12.94
C SER A 29 0.21 28.63 12.15
N GLN A 30 0.06 27.51 11.47
CA GLN A 30 -1.12 27.18 10.68
C GLN A 30 -1.52 25.72 10.84
N LEU A 31 -2.82 25.50 10.74
CA LEU A 31 -3.44 24.18 10.70
C LEU A 31 -4.12 24.00 9.35
N LYS A 32 -3.85 22.90 8.66
CA LYS A 32 -4.48 22.57 7.39
C LYS A 32 -5.22 21.25 7.51
N LEU A 33 -6.44 21.25 7.05
CA LEU A 33 -7.27 20.06 6.92
C LEU A 33 -7.58 19.85 5.43
N GLN A 34 -7.36 18.66 4.93
CA GLN A 34 -7.70 18.26 3.56
C GLN A 34 -8.46 16.95 3.60
N GLY A 35 -9.45 16.82 2.74
CA GLY A 35 -10.20 15.60 2.56
C GLY A 35 -10.52 15.38 1.10
N SER A 36 -10.56 14.12 0.68
CA SER A 36 -11.03 13.73 -0.64
C SER A 36 -11.79 12.42 -0.56
N TYR A 37 -12.77 12.30 -1.42
CA TYR A 37 -13.55 11.11 -1.61
C TYR A 37 -13.68 10.82 -3.11
N ARG A 38 -13.52 9.55 -3.49
CA ARG A 38 -13.72 9.09 -4.85
C ARG A 38 -14.50 7.79 -4.84
N TYR A 39 -15.47 7.70 -5.72
CA TYR A 39 -16.24 6.49 -5.97
C TYR A 39 -16.31 6.23 -7.46
N ASP A 40 -15.95 5.03 -7.88
CA ASP A 40 -16.03 4.56 -9.26
C ASP A 40 -16.87 3.27 -9.31
N LYS A 41 -17.77 3.21 -10.28
CA LYS A 41 -18.54 2.02 -10.61
C LYS A 41 -18.32 1.71 -12.08
N ILE A 42 -17.76 0.55 -12.36
CA ILE A 42 -17.46 0.09 -13.72
C ILE A 42 -18.24 -1.20 -13.94
N ARG A 43 -19.04 -1.23 -14.97
CA ARG A 43 -19.73 -2.43 -15.44
C ARG A 43 -19.21 -2.79 -16.82
N SER A 44 -18.75 -4.01 -16.97
CA SER A 44 -18.31 -4.54 -18.26
C SER A 44 -19.03 -5.85 -18.55
N GLU A 45 -19.47 -5.99 -19.77
CA GLU A 45 -20.09 -7.20 -20.29
C GLU A 45 -19.36 -7.59 -21.58
N GLY A 46 -19.06 -8.86 -21.73
CA GLY A 46 -18.40 -9.38 -22.91
C GLY A 46 -18.86 -10.78 -23.25
N SER A 47 -18.96 -11.08 -24.52
CA SER A 47 -19.19 -12.44 -25.00
C SER A 47 -18.22 -12.79 -26.08
N SER A 48 -17.68 -14.00 -26.05
CA SER A 48 -16.82 -14.54 -27.08
C SER A 48 -17.20 -15.98 -27.40
N GLN A 49 -17.08 -16.35 -28.65
CA GLN A 49 -17.26 -17.74 -29.10
C GLN A 49 -15.97 -18.21 -29.75
N ALA A 50 -15.39 -19.27 -29.22
CA ALA A 50 -14.19 -19.88 -29.79
C ALA A 50 -14.44 -21.35 -30.15
N ARG A 51 -13.96 -21.76 -31.33
CA ARG A 51 -13.96 -23.14 -31.75
C ARG A 51 -12.60 -23.77 -31.53
N TYR A 52 -12.55 -24.82 -30.75
CA TYR A 52 -11.33 -25.59 -30.51
C TYR A 52 -11.46 -27.00 -31.11
N GLY A 53 -10.48 -27.40 -31.91
CA GLY A 53 -10.34 -28.75 -32.44
C GLY A 53 -10.52 -28.84 -33.95
N ARG A 54 -9.79 -29.79 -34.58
CA ARG A 54 -9.83 -30.14 -36.02
C ARG A 54 -10.77 -31.31 -36.33
N SER A 55 -11.50 -31.80 -35.32
CA SER A 55 -12.34 -33.01 -35.51
C SER A 55 -13.74 -32.66 -35.99
N SER A 56 -14.46 -33.68 -36.46
CA SER A 56 -15.85 -33.60 -36.91
C SER A 56 -16.84 -33.09 -35.83
N SER A 57 -16.39 -32.95 -34.58
CA SER A 57 -17.16 -32.36 -33.46
C SER A 57 -16.29 -31.33 -32.73
N PRO A 58 -16.14 -30.09 -33.27
CA PRO A 58 -15.37 -29.05 -32.61
C PRO A 58 -16.03 -28.66 -31.28
N LEU A 59 -15.21 -28.54 -30.24
CA LEU A 59 -15.65 -28.01 -28.96
C LEU A 59 -15.95 -26.52 -29.15
N LEU A 60 -17.21 -26.14 -29.00
CA LEU A 60 -17.66 -24.76 -29.05
C LEU A 60 -17.62 -24.24 -27.62
N LEU A 61 -16.71 -23.33 -27.35
CA LEU A 61 -16.65 -22.57 -26.08
C LEU A 61 -17.43 -21.26 -26.28
N ASP A 62 -18.56 -21.15 -25.60
CA ASP A 62 -19.31 -19.92 -25.47
C ASP A 62 -18.98 -19.31 -24.10
N GLU A 63 -18.21 -18.23 -24.12
CA GLU A 63 -17.77 -17.52 -22.94
C GLU A 63 -18.57 -16.23 -22.82
N ARG A 64 -19.25 -16.05 -21.71
CA ARG A 64 -19.91 -14.81 -21.35
C ARG A 64 -19.34 -14.32 -20.02
N ILE A 65 -18.82 -13.10 -20.03
CA ILE A 65 -18.25 -12.45 -18.86
C ILE A 65 -19.12 -11.24 -18.52
N GLU A 66 -19.64 -11.24 -17.32
CA GLU A 66 -20.24 -10.06 -16.71
C GLU A 66 -19.39 -9.66 -15.52
N HIS A 67 -18.94 -8.42 -15.48
CA HIS A 67 -18.09 -7.92 -14.42
C HIS A 67 -18.59 -6.57 -13.92
N LEU A 68 -18.78 -6.45 -12.61
CA LEU A 68 -19.14 -5.23 -11.93
C LEU A 68 -18.07 -4.90 -10.89
N LEU A 69 -17.36 -3.81 -11.09
CA LEU A 69 -16.39 -3.28 -10.15
C LEU A 69 -16.94 -2.03 -9.48
N ARG A 70 -16.89 -1.99 -8.16
CA ARG A 70 -17.17 -0.81 -7.34
C ARG A 70 -15.95 -0.49 -6.51
N GLN A 71 -15.44 0.70 -6.64
CA GLN A 71 -14.29 1.17 -5.88
C GLN A 71 -14.65 2.45 -5.16
N GLY A 72 -14.34 2.51 -3.88
CA GLY A 72 -14.46 3.70 -3.06
C GLY A 72 -13.14 4.00 -2.38
N SER A 73 -12.73 5.24 -2.37
CA SER A 73 -11.59 5.69 -1.57
C SER A 73 -11.89 7.01 -0.88
N ALA A 74 -11.47 7.10 0.36
CA ALA A 74 -11.53 8.33 1.13
C ALA A 74 -10.16 8.61 1.72
N SER A 75 -9.73 9.86 1.69
CA SER A 75 -8.51 10.28 2.35
C SER A 75 -8.72 11.57 3.12
N THR A 76 -8.04 11.67 4.25
CA THR A 76 -7.97 12.90 5.03
C THR A 76 -6.54 13.15 5.47
N SER A 77 -6.15 14.40 5.53
CA SER A 77 -4.88 14.81 6.12
C SER A 77 -5.07 16.01 7.02
N LEU A 78 -4.46 15.92 8.20
CA LEU A 78 -4.33 17.00 9.15
C LEU A 78 -2.85 17.38 9.22
N SER A 79 -2.54 18.64 9.03
CA SER A 79 -1.16 19.12 9.11
C SER A 79 -1.10 20.38 9.95
N TYR A 80 -0.24 20.33 10.95
CA TYR A 80 0.13 21.47 11.78
C TYR A 80 1.53 21.91 11.43
N GLU A 81 1.73 23.19 11.21
CA GLU A 81 3.04 23.75 10.91
C GLU A 81 3.26 25.02 11.77
N LYS A 82 4.42 25.08 12.41
CA LYS A 82 4.89 26.24 13.15
C LYS A 82 6.30 26.59 12.72
N ASN A 83 6.49 27.80 12.26
CA ASN A 83 7.77 28.29 11.81
C ASN A 83 8.12 29.60 12.53
N LEU A 84 9.14 29.55 13.34
CA LEU A 84 9.73 30.69 14.01
C LEU A 84 11.22 30.72 13.68
N GLN A 85 11.84 31.87 13.71
CA GLN A 85 13.28 32.00 13.44
C GLN A 85 14.07 30.98 14.26
N GLY A 86 14.73 30.04 13.57
CA GLY A 86 15.53 28.96 14.17
C GLY A 86 14.73 27.85 14.87
N TYR A 87 13.40 27.83 14.70
CA TYR A 87 12.52 26.77 15.21
C TYR A 87 11.52 26.39 14.15
N TYR A 88 11.44 25.11 13.82
CA TYR A 88 10.48 24.59 12.87
C TYR A 88 9.84 23.31 13.43
N LEU A 89 8.52 23.25 13.37
CA LEU A 89 7.75 22.05 13.69
C LEU A 89 6.71 21.85 12.59
N LYS A 90 6.73 20.70 11.98
CA LYS A 90 5.68 20.24 11.11
C LYS A 90 5.25 18.86 11.54
N ASP A 91 3.96 18.72 11.82
CA ASP A 91 3.33 17.43 12.10
C ASP A 91 2.22 17.19 11.10
N GLN A 92 2.21 16.02 10.49
CA GLN A 92 1.28 15.67 9.45
C GLN A 92 0.74 14.25 9.66
N LEU A 93 -0.54 14.17 9.95
CA LEU A 93 -1.29 12.93 10.01
C LEU A 93 -2.08 12.77 8.72
N ARG A 94 -1.95 11.64 8.07
CA ARG A 94 -2.75 11.24 6.91
C ARG A 94 -3.43 9.91 7.19
N ALA A 95 -4.70 9.84 6.87
CA ALA A 95 -5.47 8.62 6.89
C ALA A 95 -6.11 8.43 5.53
N SER A 96 -6.07 7.23 5.00
CA SER A 96 -6.81 6.86 3.79
C SER A 96 -7.40 5.48 3.95
N ALA A 97 -8.64 5.35 3.51
CA ALA A 97 -9.34 4.08 3.44
C ALA A 97 -9.77 3.85 2.00
N SER A 98 -9.64 2.63 1.54
CA SER A 98 -10.13 2.21 0.24
C SER A 98 -10.91 0.91 0.36
N GLN A 99 -11.96 0.82 -0.42
CA GLN A 99 -12.80 -0.36 -0.54
C GLN A 99 -12.97 -0.69 -2.02
N SER A 100 -12.75 -1.93 -2.37
CA SER A 100 -13.02 -2.44 -3.70
C SER A 100 -13.89 -3.68 -3.61
N ARG A 101 -14.94 -3.74 -4.40
CA ARG A 101 -15.82 -4.89 -4.52
C ARG A 101 -15.99 -5.20 -6.00
N ALA A 102 -15.50 -6.35 -6.40
CA ALA A 102 -15.73 -6.90 -7.72
C ALA A 102 -16.70 -8.06 -7.62
N SER A 103 -17.68 -8.09 -8.49
CA SER A 103 -18.55 -9.23 -8.68
C SER A 103 -18.69 -9.51 -10.16
N GLY A 104 -18.68 -10.75 -10.53
CA GLY A 104 -18.81 -11.15 -11.92
C GLY A 104 -19.39 -12.53 -12.06
N THR A 105 -19.74 -12.86 -13.27
CA THR A 105 -20.19 -14.20 -13.64
C THR A 105 -19.41 -14.60 -14.89
N ILE A 106 -18.73 -15.71 -14.81
CA ILE A 106 -18.12 -16.36 -15.99
C ILE A 106 -19.01 -17.52 -16.37
N ALA A 107 -19.60 -17.46 -17.55
CA ALA A 107 -20.36 -18.56 -18.10
C ALA A 107 -19.57 -19.26 -19.21
N LEU A 108 -19.38 -20.55 -19.08
CA LEU A 108 -18.74 -21.42 -20.05
C LEU A 108 -19.76 -22.48 -20.47
N ASN A 109 -20.13 -22.50 -21.76
CA ASN A 109 -21.11 -23.45 -22.31
C ASN A 109 -22.43 -23.50 -21.53
N GLY A 110 -22.93 -22.35 -21.11
CA GLY A 110 -24.18 -22.24 -20.34
C GLY A 110 -24.05 -22.53 -18.84
N LEU A 111 -22.88 -22.90 -18.34
CA LEU A 111 -22.59 -23.07 -16.92
C LEU A 111 -22.05 -21.75 -16.35
N ALA A 112 -22.86 -21.07 -15.55
CA ALA A 112 -22.51 -19.79 -14.94
C ALA A 112 -21.87 -19.99 -13.57
N THR A 113 -20.68 -19.41 -13.38
CA THR A 113 -19.95 -19.40 -12.10
C THR A 113 -19.85 -17.97 -11.59
N PRO A 114 -20.58 -17.59 -10.55
CA PRO A 114 -20.44 -16.30 -9.93
C PRO A 114 -19.11 -16.21 -9.15
N GLN A 115 -18.47 -15.06 -9.28
CA GLN A 115 -17.24 -14.70 -8.56
C GLN A 115 -17.44 -13.41 -7.78
N ARG A 116 -16.86 -13.34 -6.60
CA ARG A 116 -16.81 -12.13 -5.78
C ARG A 116 -15.42 -11.92 -5.24
N GLN A 117 -14.97 -10.70 -5.30
CA GLN A 117 -13.71 -10.29 -4.70
C GLN A 117 -13.93 -9.01 -3.91
N GLY A 118 -13.45 -8.99 -2.70
CA GLY A 118 -13.46 -7.84 -1.82
C GLY A 118 -12.05 -7.46 -1.39
N LEU A 119 -11.76 -6.18 -1.35
CA LEU A 119 -10.53 -5.63 -0.79
C LEU A 119 -10.89 -4.40 0.03
N ASP A 120 -10.56 -4.42 1.30
CA ASP A 120 -10.62 -3.28 2.20
C ASP A 120 -9.22 -2.95 2.66
N ALA A 121 -8.83 -1.69 2.55
CA ALA A 121 -7.51 -1.25 2.99
C ALA A 121 -7.60 0.05 3.78
N LEU A 122 -6.80 0.14 4.83
CA LEU A 122 -6.62 1.31 5.67
C LEU A 122 -5.13 1.64 5.74
N HIS A 123 -4.79 2.90 5.47
CA HIS A 123 -3.44 3.42 5.60
C HIS A 123 -3.44 4.62 6.54
N LEU A 124 -2.61 4.56 7.56
CA LEU A 124 -2.33 5.67 8.45
C LEU A 124 -0.85 6.04 8.31
N ASN A 125 -0.56 7.31 8.15
CA ASN A 125 0.80 7.82 8.06
C ASN A 125 0.91 9.07 8.91
N ASN A 126 1.81 9.04 9.89
CA ASN A 126 2.17 10.16 10.73
C ASN A 126 3.62 10.53 10.47
N GLN A 127 3.88 11.80 10.19
CA GLN A 127 5.21 12.36 9.98
C GLN A 127 5.37 13.62 10.81
N MET A 128 6.34 13.62 11.70
CA MET A 128 6.75 14.80 12.46
C MET A 128 8.17 15.19 12.06
N HIS A 129 8.35 16.45 11.75
CA HIS A 129 9.65 17.05 11.49
C HIS A 129 9.83 18.25 12.42
N PHE A 130 10.83 18.18 13.26
CA PHE A 130 11.14 19.19 14.25
C PHE A 130 12.59 19.64 14.10
N ILE A 131 12.82 20.94 14.06
CA ILE A 131 14.15 21.55 14.05
C ILE A 131 14.20 22.59 15.17
N ASN A 132 15.22 22.54 15.99
CA ASN A 132 15.56 23.57 16.94
C ASN A 132 17.00 24.05 16.73
N GLY A 133 17.14 25.14 16.01
CA GLY A 133 18.42 25.78 15.72
C GLY A 133 18.81 26.89 16.71
N ARG A 134 17.98 27.16 17.73
CA ARG A 134 18.23 28.23 18.73
C ARG A 134 19.15 27.80 19.85
N THR A 135 19.42 26.54 20.00
CA THR A 135 20.28 25.98 21.04
C THR A 135 21.73 25.95 20.57
N ARG A 136 22.66 25.82 21.52
CA ARG A 136 24.08 25.62 21.20
C ARG A 136 24.34 24.36 20.38
N LEU A 137 23.46 23.39 20.50
CA LEU A 137 23.44 22.16 19.70
C LEU A 137 22.14 22.17 18.88
N PRO A 138 22.18 22.65 17.64
CA PRO A 138 21.01 22.60 16.78
C PRO A 138 20.64 21.15 16.46
N ILE A 139 19.41 20.80 16.69
CA ILE A 139 18.90 19.43 16.51
C ILE A 139 17.78 19.39 15.47
N GLU A 140 17.74 18.28 14.76
CA GLU A 140 16.66 17.89 13.87
C GLU A 140 16.13 16.52 14.31
N LEU A 141 14.83 16.43 14.47
CA LEU A 141 14.12 15.19 14.78
C LEU A 141 13.12 14.89 13.67
N ILE A 142 13.21 13.72 13.09
CA ILE A 142 12.26 13.23 12.10
C ILE A 142 11.66 11.92 12.64
N LEU A 143 10.35 11.90 12.76
CA LEU A 143 9.58 10.71 13.13
C LEU A 143 8.64 10.36 11.98
N THR A 144 8.68 9.11 11.56
CA THR A 144 7.77 8.58 10.56
C THR A 144 7.14 7.31 11.08
N GLN A 145 5.81 7.26 11.06
CA GLN A 145 5.04 6.10 11.48
C GLN A 145 4.02 5.78 10.40
N ARG A 146 3.96 4.54 9.97
CA ARG A 146 3.02 4.06 8.95
C ARG A 146 2.37 2.78 9.42
N LEU A 147 1.05 2.73 9.35
CA LEU A 147 0.26 1.53 9.54
C LEU A 147 -0.52 1.28 8.27
N THR A 148 -0.42 0.09 7.75
CA THR A 148 -1.21 -0.39 6.62
C THR A 148 -1.89 -1.67 7.06
N THR A 149 -3.19 -1.75 6.84
CA THR A 149 -3.93 -3.00 7.01
C THR A 149 -4.83 -3.20 5.79
N SER A 150 -4.93 -4.42 5.32
CA SER A 150 -5.85 -4.79 4.26
C SER A 150 -6.48 -6.14 4.55
N ASP A 151 -7.73 -6.28 4.17
CA ASP A 151 -8.51 -7.50 4.21
C ASP A 151 -8.96 -7.80 2.77
N GLU A 152 -8.63 -8.97 2.28
CA GLU A 152 -8.97 -9.42 0.94
C GLU A 152 -9.81 -10.69 1.01
N ASP A 153 -11.01 -10.62 0.45
CA ASP A 153 -11.92 -11.75 0.33
C ASP A 153 -12.06 -12.14 -1.14
N PHE A 154 -11.88 -13.41 -1.43
CA PHE A 154 -12.20 -13.98 -2.73
C PHE A 154 -13.14 -15.16 -2.56
N GLU A 155 -14.30 -15.08 -3.19
CA GLU A 155 -15.31 -16.12 -3.17
C GLU A 155 -15.72 -16.49 -4.61
N THR A 156 -15.66 -17.77 -4.93
CA THR A 156 -16.23 -18.30 -6.16
C THR A 156 -17.25 -19.38 -5.79
N ALA A 157 -18.42 -19.34 -6.41
CA ALA A 157 -19.44 -20.33 -6.12
C ALA A 157 -19.00 -21.71 -6.56
N ASN A 158 -19.20 -22.66 -5.66
CA ASN A 158 -18.89 -24.05 -5.90
C ASN A 158 -19.90 -24.64 -6.90
N ASN A 159 -19.50 -24.74 -8.15
CA ASN A 159 -20.31 -25.44 -9.16
C ASN A 159 -19.72 -26.83 -9.37
N GLN A 160 -20.39 -27.86 -8.82
CA GLN A 160 -19.95 -29.26 -8.91
C GLN A 160 -19.73 -29.73 -10.36
N GLN A 161 -20.47 -29.20 -11.32
CA GLN A 161 -20.33 -29.54 -12.73
C GLN A 161 -19.03 -28.94 -13.33
N LEU A 162 -18.67 -27.72 -12.92
CA LEU A 162 -17.42 -27.08 -13.34
C LEU A 162 -16.20 -27.77 -12.72
N GLN A 163 -16.32 -28.30 -11.51
CA GLN A 163 -15.27 -29.06 -10.84
C GLN A 163 -14.93 -30.38 -11.56
N GLN A 164 -15.91 -31.01 -12.19
CA GLN A 164 -15.68 -32.21 -12.98
C GLN A 164 -14.93 -31.92 -14.28
N VAL A 165 -15.13 -30.72 -14.86
CA VAL A 165 -14.52 -30.32 -16.14
C VAL A 165 -13.15 -29.67 -15.93
N LEU A 166 -12.96 -28.93 -14.83
CA LEU A 166 -11.73 -28.20 -14.51
C LEU A 166 -11.32 -28.41 -13.05
N PRO A 167 -10.70 -29.53 -12.71
CA PRO A 167 -10.29 -29.84 -11.35
C PRO A 167 -9.31 -28.84 -10.73
N THR A 168 -8.61 -28.06 -11.53
CA THR A 168 -7.70 -26.99 -11.08
C THR A 168 -8.42 -25.77 -10.48
N LEU A 169 -9.71 -25.55 -10.78
CA LEU A 169 -10.52 -24.51 -10.18
C LEU A 169 -10.90 -24.78 -8.71
N HIS A 170 -10.69 -26.00 -8.25
CA HIS A 170 -10.99 -26.42 -6.88
C HIS A 170 -10.15 -25.68 -5.83
N SER A 171 -9.00 -25.14 -6.21
CA SER A 171 -8.07 -24.45 -5.32
C SER A 171 -8.38 -22.98 -5.05
N MET A 172 -9.39 -22.39 -5.72
CA MET A 172 -9.66 -20.96 -5.64
C MET A 172 -10.93 -20.58 -4.84
N ILE A 173 -11.61 -21.56 -4.23
CA ILE A 173 -12.88 -21.34 -3.53
C ILE A 173 -12.62 -20.79 -2.13
N GLY A 174 -13.07 -19.58 -1.82
CA GLY A 174 -13.08 -19.01 -0.48
C GLY A 174 -11.70 -18.69 0.10
N GLN A 175 -10.95 -17.78 -0.51
CA GLN A 175 -9.71 -17.26 0.04
C GLN A 175 -9.98 -15.97 0.81
N ARG A 176 -9.43 -15.89 2.02
CA ARG A 176 -9.40 -14.65 2.80
C ARG A 176 -7.97 -14.36 3.21
N GLY A 177 -7.49 -13.17 2.89
CA GLY A 177 -6.15 -12.73 3.21
C GLY A 177 -6.18 -11.48 4.09
N TRP A 178 -5.43 -11.49 5.18
CA TRP A 178 -5.19 -10.33 6.02
C TRP A 178 -3.73 -9.96 5.97
N PHE A 179 -3.50 -8.70 5.67
CA PHE A 179 -2.18 -8.10 5.71
C PHE A 179 -2.16 -6.93 6.68
N THR A 180 -1.16 -6.90 7.54
CA THR A 180 -0.89 -5.75 8.41
C THR A 180 0.58 -5.44 8.39
N SER A 181 0.92 -4.18 8.22
CA SER A 181 2.29 -3.68 8.23
C SER A 181 2.38 -2.45 9.12
N LEU A 182 3.35 -2.47 10.02
CA LEU A 182 3.74 -1.34 10.85
C LEU A 182 5.18 -0.97 10.50
N TYR A 183 5.40 0.28 10.21
CA TYR A 183 6.72 0.85 9.97
C TYR A 183 6.92 2.08 10.82
N THR A 184 8.04 2.15 11.53
CA THR A 184 8.50 3.35 12.22
C THR A 184 9.93 3.68 11.82
N ASP A 185 10.23 4.95 11.62
CA ASP A 185 11.58 5.44 11.35
C ASP A 185 11.78 6.73 12.16
N ASN A 186 12.70 6.67 13.08
CA ASN A 186 12.99 7.75 14.01
C ASN A 186 14.44 8.15 13.79
N ARG A 187 14.68 9.43 13.53
CA ARG A 187 16.01 9.98 13.26
C ARG A 187 16.23 11.22 14.11
N LEU A 188 17.32 11.25 14.84
CA LEU A 188 17.82 12.41 15.57
C LEU A 188 19.16 12.82 15.00
N ARG A 189 19.26 14.04 14.51
CA ARG A 189 20.46 14.60 13.91
C ARG A 189 20.87 15.85 14.67
N ILE A 190 22.16 15.99 14.92
CA ILE A 190 22.75 17.27 15.33
C ILE A 190 23.22 17.97 14.04
N LEU A 191 22.81 19.23 13.88
CA LEU A 191 23.04 19.95 12.65
C LEU A 191 24.34 20.74 12.70
N ASN A 192 25.20 20.55 11.71
CA ASN A 192 26.28 21.47 11.36
C ASN A 192 27.18 21.94 12.51
N LEU A 193 27.63 20.99 13.34
CA LEU A 193 28.65 21.31 14.35
C LEU A 193 29.91 21.81 13.67
N PRO A 194 30.40 23.03 13.95
CA PRO A 194 31.65 23.52 13.37
C PRO A 194 32.80 22.73 13.95
N LEU A 195 33.62 22.13 13.10
CA LEU A 195 34.88 21.47 13.49
C LEU A 195 36.06 22.39 13.33
N VAL A 196 36.36 22.72 12.07
CA VAL A 196 37.42 23.62 11.65
C VAL A 196 36.91 24.46 10.48
N ARG A 197 37.70 25.44 10.04
CA ARG A 197 37.33 26.33 8.95
C ARG A 197 36.79 25.53 7.73
N TYR A 198 35.56 25.84 7.31
CA TYR A 198 34.83 25.23 6.19
C TYR A 198 34.35 23.79 6.41
N TRP A 199 34.61 23.17 7.55
CA TRP A 199 34.15 21.82 7.87
C TRP A 199 33.07 21.84 8.94
N THR A 200 31.98 21.09 8.68
CA THR A 200 30.91 20.86 9.65
C THR A 200 30.70 19.37 9.83
N TYR A 201 30.26 19.01 11.01
CA TYR A 201 29.98 17.63 11.39
C TYR A 201 28.50 17.49 11.83
N SER A 202 27.82 16.53 11.28
CA SER A 202 26.40 16.28 11.55
C SER A 202 26.19 14.81 11.87
N PRO A 203 26.32 14.39 13.14
CA PRO A 203 26.00 13.03 13.54
C PRO A 203 24.50 12.83 13.58
N GLN A 204 24.06 11.67 13.11
CA GLN A 204 22.68 11.23 13.14
C GLN A 204 22.59 9.85 13.80
N VAL A 205 21.66 9.68 14.71
CA VAL A 205 21.24 8.39 15.25
C VAL A 205 19.89 8.05 14.65
N PHE A 206 19.71 6.82 14.21
CA PHE A 206 18.41 6.39 13.71
C PHE A 206 18.03 5.03 14.27
N ALA A 207 16.73 4.84 14.40
CA ALA A 207 16.12 3.57 14.73
C ALA A 207 14.89 3.37 13.86
N SER A 208 14.87 2.31 13.08
CA SER A 208 13.70 1.93 12.30
C SER A 208 13.24 0.54 12.66
N TYR A 209 11.93 0.38 12.74
CA TYR A 209 11.28 -0.89 12.99
C TYR A 209 10.23 -1.14 11.92
N GLN A 210 10.27 -2.32 11.35
CA GLN A 210 9.29 -2.79 10.40
C GLN A 210 8.73 -4.13 10.88
N TRP A 211 7.44 -4.22 10.91
CA TRP A 211 6.71 -5.45 11.19
C TRP A 211 5.66 -5.66 10.12
N GLN A 212 5.58 -6.87 9.61
CA GLN A 212 4.59 -7.28 8.64
C GLN A 212 3.99 -8.61 9.08
N SER A 213 2.70 -8.74 8.96
CA SER A 213 1.97 -9.98 9.19
C SER A 213 1.06 -10.23 8.01
N LEU A 214 1.12 -11.43 7.49
CA LEU A 214 0.22 -11.96 6.49
C LEU A 214 -0.47 -13.17 7.07
N SER A 215 -1.78 -13.19 7.06
CA SER A 215 -2.61 -14.33 7.39
C SER A 215 -3.50 -14.66 6.22
N SER A 216 -3.55 -15.91 5.81
CA SER A 216 -4.42 -16.36 4.73
C SER A 216 -5.15 -17.65 5.14
N SER A 217 -6.42 -17.72 4.81
CA SER A 217 -7.20 -18.94 4.90
C SER A 217 -7.49 -19.45 3.49
N LEU A 218 -6.90 -20.56 3.13
CA LEU A 218 -7.14 -21.27 1.89
C LEU A 218 -7.86 -22.56 2.26
N LEU A 219 -9.13 -22.70 1.97
CA LEU A 219 -9.89 -23.96 1.96
C LEU A 219 -9.52 -24.99 3.04
N GLU A 220 -9.52 -24.76 4.28
CA GLU A 220 -9.10 -25.66 5.39
C GLU A 220 -7.65 -25.48 5.88
N ARG A 221 -6.83 -24.62 5.25
CA ARG A 221 -5.47 -24.35 5.73
C ARG A 221 -5.33 -22.89 6.09
N THR A 222 -5.31 -22.62 7.38
CA THR A 222 -4.92 -21.30 7.88
C THR A 222 -3.39 -21.27 8.04
N GLY A 223 -2.77 -20.29 7.42
CA GLY A 223 -1.35 -20.03 7.59
C GLY A 223 -1.13 -18.57 7.97
N SER A 224 -0.18 -18.33 8.85
CA SER A 224 0.28 -16.99 9.18
C SER A 224 1.79 -16.88 9.03
N SER A 225 2.23 -15.77 8.49
CA SER A 225 3.65 -15.43 8.46
C SER A 225 3.87 -14.04 9.02
N TYR A 226 5.00 -13.83 9.67
CA TYR A 226 5.41 -12.49 10.05
C TYR A 226 6.89 -12.26 9.76
N ASP A 227 7.21 -11.03 9.46
CA ASP A 227 8.58 -10.54 9.28
C ASP A 227 8.79 -9.31 10.18
N ARG A 228 9.88 -9.32 10.93
CA ARG A 228 10.27 -8.21 11.81
C ARG A 228 11.69 -7.80 11.47
N ILE A 229 11.87 -6.53 11.22
CA ILE A 229 13.18 -5.94 10.94
C ILE A 229 13.39 -4.77 11.90
N LEU A 230 14.42 -4.85 12.70
CA LEU A 230 14.91 -3.75 13.51
C LEU A 230 16.24 -3.29 12.93
N ARG A 231 16.35 -2.00 12.65
CA ARG A 231 17.61 -1.37 12.25
C ARG A 231 17.91 -0.24 13.21
N VAL A 232 19.10 -0.24 13.75
CA VAL A 232 19.62 0.85 14.60
C VAL A 232 20.97 1.22 14.08
N GLY A 233 21.25 2.49 14.01
CA GLY A 233 22.55 2.92 13.51
C GLY A 233 22.89 4.34 13.83
N VAL A 234 24.13 4.65 13.53
CA VAL A 234 24.70 5.99 13.59
C VAL A 234 25.23 6.31 12.21
N GLU A 235 24.90 7.46 11.70
CA GLU A 235 25.45 8.00 10.49
C GLU A 235 26.23 9.27 10.85
N GLN A 236 27.46 9.35 10.39
CA GLN A 236 28.32 10.49 10.64
C GLN A 236 28.54 11.20 9.30
N THR A 237 28.04 12.43 9.20
CA THR A 237 28.21 13.23 8.00
C THR A 237 29.24 14.32 8.27
N LEU A 238 30.28 14.34 7.47
CA LEU A 238 31.29 15.38 7.45
C LEU A 238 31.12 16.18 6.18
N SER A 239 30.85 17.47 6.29
CA SER A 239 30.60 18.35 5.15
C SER A 239 31.66 19.44 5.07
N TYR A 240 32.22 19.62 3.87
CA TYR A 240 33.12 20.70 3.54
C TYR A 240 32.43 21.67 2.59
N LEU A 241 32.40 22.94 2.95
CA LEU A 241 31.80 23.97 2.12
C LEU A 241 32.74 25.15 1.99
N ARG A 242 33.22 25.40 0.76
CA ARG A 242 34.03 26.58 0.44
C ARG A 242 33.63 27.14 -0.92
N GLN A 243 33.03 28.34 -0.93
CA GLN A 243 32.59 29.05 -2.14
C GLN A 243 31.71 28.20 -3.08
N LYS A 244 32.35 27.62 -4.12
CA LYS A 244 31.68 26.80 -5.14
C LYS A 244 31.85 25.30 -4.95
N TYR A 245 32.59 24.87 -3.94
CA TYR A 245 32.89 23.46 -3.71
C TYR A 245 32.16 22.95 -2.46
N SER A 246 31.43 21.86 -2.58
CA SER A 246 30.84 21.12 -1.47
C SER A 246 31.22 19.65 -1.58
N ILE A 247 31.66 19.07 -0.47
CA ILE A 247 31.96 17.64 -0.36
C ILE A 247 31.27 17.12 0.90
N ASP A 248 30.44 16.10 0.75
CA ASP A 248 29.81 15.41 1.86
C ASP A 248 30.31 13.97 1.93
N LEU A 249 30.83 13.61 3.09
CA LEU A 249 31.29 12.27 3.42
C LEU A 249 30.34 11.69 4.47
N ALA A 250 29.59 10.66 4.11
CA ALA A 250 28.71 9.95 5.03
C ALA A 250 29.29 8.58 5.38
N LEU A 251 29.41 8.30 6.66
CA LEU A 251 29.89 7.02 7.20
C LEU A 251 28.78 6.38 8.04
N PRO A 252 27.97 5.52 7.46
CA PRO A 252 26.92 4.80 8.20
C PRO A 252 27.49 3.57 8.91
N VAL A 253 27.11 3.39 10.17
CA VAL A 253 27.28 2.15 10.93
C VAL A 253 25.89 1.63 11.27
N ILE A 254 25.48 0.50 10.68
CA ILE A 254 24.13 -0.01 10.76
C ILE A 254 24.16 -1.41 11.35
N TYR A 255 23.37 -1.61 12.40
CA TYR A 255 23.04 -2.92 12.94
C TYR A 255 21.62 -3.28 12.51
N GLN A 256 21.44 -4.46 11.91
CA GLN A 256 20.13 -4.96 11.48
C GLN A 256 19.87 -6.32 12.10
N LEU A 257 18.72 -6.43 12.75
CA LEU A 257 18.18 -7.71 13.22
C LEU A 257 16.92 -8.01 12.41
N ARG A 258 16.87 -9.19 11.79
CA ARG A 258 15.68 -9.68 11.09
C ARG A 258 15.23 -10.98 11.73
N ARG A 259 13.93 -11.08 11.98
CA ARG A 259 13.29 -12.32 12.46
C ARG A 259 12.06 -12.59 11.61
N THR A 260 12.05 -13.76 10.97
CA THR A 260 10.93 -14.27 10.19
C THR A 260 10.39 -15.52 10.85
N SER A 261 9.08 -15.71 10.83
CA SER A 261 8.43 -16.93 11.20
C SER A 261 7.28 -17.19 10.23
N SER A 262 7.16 -18.42 9.78
CA SER A 262 6.02 -18.86 8.97
C SER A 262 5.49 -20.16 9.56
N ASP A 263 4.25 -20.14 10.02
CA ASP A 263 3.53 -21.35 10.40
C ASP A 263 2.84 -21.92 9.15
N ARG A 264 3.27 -23.10 8.72
CA ARG A 264 2.63 -23.96 7.70
C ARG A 264 2.51 -23.44 6.25
N LEU A 265 2.97 -22.25 5.91
CA LEU A 265 3.07 -21.83 4.50
C LEU A 265 4.25 -22.49 3.76
N ALA A 266 5.21 -23.04 4.48
CA ALA A 266 6.40 -23.70 3.92
C ALA A 266 6.10 -25.05 3.23
N GLY A 267 4.91 -25.61 3.40
CA GLY A 267 4.51 -26.88 2.76
C GLY A 267 3.93 -26.73 1.35
N LEU A 268 3.85 -25.50 0.81
CA LEU A 268 3.25 -25.21 -0.49
C LEU A 268 4.27 -24.84 -1.58
N LEU A 269 5.56 -24.83 -1.26
CA LEU A 269 6.66 -24.50 -2.17
C LEU A 269 7.57 -25.72 -2.50
N ILE A 270 7.03 -26.92 -2.43
CA ILE A 270 7.68 -28.11 -2.96
C ILE A 270 6.84 -28.68 -4.08
#